data_94bb0be89e5b89ea190af6c2c36c8f05
#
_entry.id   94bb0be89e5b89ea190af6c2c36c8f05
#
_cell.length_a   1.000
_cell.length_b   1.000
_cell.length_c   1.000
_cell.angle_alpha   90.00
_cell.angle_beta   90.00
_cell.angle_gamma   90.00
#
_symmetry.space_group_name_H-M   'P 1'
#
loop_
_entity.id
_entity.type
_entity.pdbx_description
1 polymer ?
#
loop_
_entity_poly.entity_id
_entity_poly.type
_entity_poly.pdbx_seq_one_letter_code
_entity_poly.pdbx_strand_id
1 'polypeptide(L)'
;MKKVLTCLIALTFMAGSAVAGKPSIGYVLVGPKNDGGWSMRHDQGFQSLTKHGYQVEGVESVSEADSERVFKKLGRKHDLVFGTSFGFMESMAKVADRDKKTFYLHATGYKGNDRNFDNYVCHSFQARYLSGIAAGMLTKNGKIGVVGSHPIPEIIRNINALTLGAQSVNPNIQVSIVWINSWFDPPKD
;
A
#
# COMPACT_ATOMS: atom_id res chain seq x y z
N MET A 1 3.36 55.70 -57.25
CA MET A 1 3.18 55.63 -55.79
C MET A 1 2.39 54.35 -55.50
N LYS A 2 3.04 53.24 -55.14
CA LYS A 2 2.42 51.95 -54.87
C LYS A 2 2.25 51.83 -53.35
N LYS A 3 0.99 51.74 -52.89
CA LYS A 3 0.68 51.45 -51.48
C LYS A 3 0.77 49.96 -51.23
N VAL A 4 1.73 49.53 -50.40
CA VAL A 4 1.85 48.16 -49.93
C VAL A 4 0.96 48.03 -48.71
N LEU A 5 -0.07 47.20 -48.82
CA LEU A 5 -0.97 46.86 -47.72
C LEU A 5 -0.40 45.63 -47.00
N THR A 6 0.18 45.85 -45.82
CA THR A 6 0.72 44.80 -44.97
C THR A 6 -0.40 44.19 -44.15
N CYS A 7 -0.90 42.99 -44.49
CA CYS A 7 -1.80 42.21 -43.67
C CYS A 7 -1.03 41.54 -42.50
N LEU A 8 -1.24 42.08 -41.31
CA LEU A 8 -0.76 41.45 -40.06
C LEU A 8 -1.75 40.32 -39.68
N ILE A 9 -1.39 39.07 -39.94
CA ILE A 9 -2.13 37.90 -39.45
C ILE A 9 -1.65 37.70 -38.02
N ALA A 10 -2.46 38.13 -37.05
CA ALA A 10 -2.27 37.77 -35.64
C ALA A 10 -2.72 36.29 -35.42
N LEU A 11 -1.74 35.38 -35.43
CA LEU A 11 -1.94 34.01 -35.00
C LEU A 11 -2.10 33.99 -33.47
N THR A 12 -3.30 34.09 -32.98
CA THR A 12 -3.60 33.79 -31.55
C THR A 12 -3.43 32.33 -31.32
N PHE A 13 -2.26 31.93 -30.82
CA PHE A 13 -2.05 30.63 -30.20
C PHE A 13 -2.94 30.56 -28.93
N MET A 14 -4.14 30.03 -29.04
CA MET A 14 -4.87 29.51 -27.89
C MET A 14 -4.14 28.26 -27.41
N ALA A 15 -3.17 28.44 -26.54
CA ALA A 15 -2.67 27.37 -25.71
C ALA A 15 -3.82 26.93 -24.79
N GLY A 16 -4.65 26.02 -25.25
CA GLY A 16 -5.59 25.30 -24.41
C GLY A 16 -4.78 24.57 -23.35
N SER A 17 -4.76 25.07 -22.13
CA SER A 17 -4.32 24.32 -20.99
C SER A 17 -5.22 23.08 -20.92
N ALA A 18 -4.73 21.95 -21.44
CA ALA A 18 -5.38 20.67 -21.16
C ALA A 18 -5.36 20.52 -19.65
N VAL A 19 -6.49 20.71 -19.00
CA VAL A 19 -6.66 20.33 -17.61
C VAL A 19 -6.51 18.80 -17.63
N ALA A 20 -5.31 18.33 -17.31
CA ALA A 20 -5.06 16.91 -17.16
C ALA A 20 -6.05 16.42 -16.14
N GLY A 21 -6.93 15.49 -16.56
CA GLY A 21 -7.88 14.83 -15.65
C GLY A 21 -7.13 14.19 -14.48
N LYS A 22 -7.81 14.00 -13.36
CA LYS A 22 -7.21 13.27 -12.24
C LYS A 22 -6.78 11.88 -12.70
N PRO A 23 -5.61 11.37 -12.23
CA PRO A 23 -5.16 10.04 -12.60
C PRO A 23 -6.16 8.98 -12.14
N SER A 24 -6.37 7.97 -12.97
CA SER A 24 -7.15 6.79 -12.63
C SER A 24 -6.33 5.81 -11.79
N ILE A 25 -6.96 5.17 -10.80
CA ILE A 25 -6.29 4.38 -9.78
C ILE A 25 -6.82 2.95 -9.77
N GLY A 26 -5.92 1.96 -9.94
CA GLY A 26 -6.18 0.55 -9.66
C GLY A 26 -5.54 0.15 -8.33
N TYR A 27 -6.17 -0.76 -7.56
CA TYR A 27 -5.55 -1.33 -6.38
C TYR A 27 -5.87 -2.81 -6.20
N VAL A 28 -4.95 -3.54 -5.58
CA VAL A 28 -5.02 -4.98 -5.37
C VAL A 28 -4.89 -5.29 -3.89
N LEU A 29 -5.88 -6.00 -3.34
CA LEU A 29 -5.91 -6.46 -1.96
C LEU A 29 -5.61 -7.96 -1.88
N VAL A 30 -4.79 -8.36 -0.91
CA VAL A 30 -4.47 -9.76 -0.66
C VAL A 30 -5.61 -10.53 0.00
N GLY A 31 -6.40 -9.86 0.83
CA GLY A 31 -7.58 -10.39 1.50
C GLY A 31 -8.88 -9.74 1.05
N PRO A 32 -10.00 -10.16 1.62
CA PRO A 32 -11.30 -9.57 1.35
C PRO A 32 -11.41 -8.16 1.96
N LYS A 33 -12.25 -7.31 1.38
CA LYS A 33 -12.48 -5.93 1.85
C LYS A 33 -13.06 -5.84 3.26
N ASN A 34 -13.60 -6.93 3.77
CA ASN A 34 -14.20 -7.03 5.09
C ASN A 34 -13.37 -7.87 6.07
N ASP A 35 -12.04 -7.97 5.87
CA ASP A 35 -11.13 -8.71 6.74
C ASP A 35 -11.01 -8.12 8.17
N GLY A 36 -11.67 -7.02 8.45
CA GLY A 36 -11.61 -6.33 9.74
C GLY A 36 -10.29 -5.60 9.99
N GLY A 37 -9.32 -5.70 9.09
CA GLY A 37 -7.95 -5.23 9.31
C GLY A 37 -7.31 -4.57 8.10
N TRP A 38 -6.28 -5.21 7.58
CA TRP A 38 -5.38 -4.68 6.55
C TRP A 38 -6.08 -4.33 5.25
N SER A 39 -6.78 -5.28 4.62
CA SER A 39 -7.45 -5.06 3.34
C SER A 39 -8.59 -4.06 3.48
N MET A 40 -9.37 -4.16 4.57
CA MET A 40 -10.45 -3.21 4.85
C MET A 40 -9.93 -1.77 4.97
N ARG A 41 -8.82 -1.54 5.67
CA ARG A 41 -8.27 -0.19 5.85
C ARG A 41 -7.73 0.39 4.55
N HIS A 42 -7.10 -0.44 3.72
CA HIS A 42 -6.66 -0.02 2.39
C HIS A 42 -7.86 0.31 1.48
N ASP A 43 -8.88 -0.56 1.45
CA ASP A 43 -10.10 -0.28 0.68
C ASP A 43 -10.75 1.04 1.11
N GLN A 44 -10.93 1.28 2.41
CA GLN A 44 -11.48 2.54 2.93
C GLN A 44 -10.67 3.76 2.49
N GLY A 45 -9.33 3.65 2.50
CA GLY A 45 -8.45 4.69 1.99
C GLY A 45 -8.68 4.98 0.52
N PHE A 46 -8.70 3.95 -0.33
CA PHE A 46 -8.95 4.10 -1.76
C PHE A 46 -10.36 4.60 -2.06
N GLN A 47 -11.39 4.11 -1.37
CA GLN A 47 -12.76 4.59 -1.52
C GLN A 47 -12.90 6.08 -1.13
N SER A 48 -12.09 6.57 -0.20
CA SER A 48 -12.10 8.00 0.13
C SER A 48 -11.70 8.87 -1.06
N LEU A 49 -10.85 8.37 -1.97
CA LEU A 49 -10.41 9.10 -3.16
C LEU A 49 -11.54 9.31 -4.17
N THR A 50 -12.54 8.42 -4.20
CA THR A 50 -13.72 8.58 -5.08
C THR A 50 -14.49 9.84 -4.71
N LYS A 51 -14.58 10.18 -3.40
CA LYS A 51 -15.21 11.40 -2.90
C LYS A 51 -14.49 12.68 -3.38
N HIS A 52 -13.23 12.54 -3.74
CA HIS A 52 -12.42 13.60 -4.32
C HIS A 52 -12.39 13.56 -5.85
N GLY A 53 -13.24 12.74 -6.48
CA GLY A 53 -13.41 12.68 -7.93
C GLY A 53 -12.31 11.89 -8.68
N TYR A 54 -11.60 10.99 -8.00
CA TYR A 54 -10.72 10.02 -8.67
C TYR A 54 -11.51 8.81 -9.14
N GLN A 55 -11.14 8.25 -10.30
CA GLN A 55 -11.62 6.94 -10.73
C GLN A 55 -10.80 5.87 -10.03
N VAL A 56 -11.48 4.97 -9.29
CA VAL A 56 -10.82 3.94 -8.49
C VAL A 56 -11.42 2.56 -8.79
N GLU A 57 -10.58 1.58 -9.15
CA GLU A 57 -10.97 0.17 -9.37
C GLU A 57 -10.16 -0.73 -8.41
N GLY A 58 -10.84 -1.51 -7.55
CA GLY A 58 -10.22 -2.44 -6.62
C GLY A 58 -10.46 -3.89 -7.00
N VAL A 59 -9.45 -4.75 -6.79
CA VAL A 59 -9.55 -6.21 -6.89
C VAL A 59 -9.12 -6.80 -5.56
N GLU A 60 -10.03 -7.59 -4.95
CA GLU A 60 -9.80 -8.19 -3.63
C GLU A 60 -9.49 -9.68 -3.70
N SER A 61 -8.97 -10.25 -2.60
CA SER A 61 -8.67 -11.68 -2.44
C SER A 61 -7.79 -12.24 -3.56
N VAL A 62 -6.77 -11.46 -3.95
CA VAL A 62 -5.81 -11.86 -4.97
C VAL A 62 -4.67 -12.65 -4.36
N SER A 63 -4.45 -13.87 -4.82
CA SER A 63 -3.30 -14.66 -4.43
C SER A 63 -1.99 -14.07 -4.98
N GLU A 64 -0.87 -14.34 -4.33
CA GLU A 64 0.45 -13.92 -4.81
C GLU A 64 0.74 -14.50 -6.20
N ALA A 65 0.32 -15.73 -6.46
CA ALA A 65 0.48 -16.40 -7.75
C ALA A 65 -0.29 -15.72 -8.89
N ASP A 66 -1.47 -15.18 -8.61
CA ASP A 66 -2.30 -14.49 -9.60
C ASP A 66 -1.95 -13.01 -9.78
N SER A 67 -1.18 -12.44 -8.87
CA SER A 67 -0.97 -10.99 -8.76
C SER A 67 -0.35 -10.38 -10.02
N GLU A 68 0.62 -11.05 -10.67
CA GLU A 68 1.23 -10.55 -11.91
C GLU A 68 0.17 -10.33 -13.01
N ARG A 69 -0.75 -11.27 -13.16
CA ARG A 69 -1.84 -11.17 -14.14
C ARG A 69 -2.79 -10.00 -13.85
N VAL A 70 -3.10 -9.81 -12.58
CA VAL A 70 -3.99 -8.73 -12.12
C VAL A 70 -3.31 -7.37 -12.32
N PHE A 71 -2.04 -7.22 -11.95
CA PHE A 71 -1.28 -5.98 -12.18
C PHE A 71 -1.19 -5.61 -13.65
N LYS A 72 -0.91 -6.58 -14.53
CA LYS A 72 -0.92 -6.36 -15.99
C LYS A 72 -2.28 -5.88 -16.50
N LYS A 73 -3.38 -6.42 -15.95
CA LYS A 73 -4.73 -6.01 -16.33
C LYS A 73 -5.02 -4.58 -15.88
N LEU A 74 -4.70 -4.24 -14.64
CA LEU A 74 -4.94 -2.90 -14.10
C LEU A 74 -4.04 -1.85 -14.76
N GLY A 75 -2.77 -2.16 -15.00
CA GLY A 75 -1.84 -1.25 -15.66
C GLY A 75 -2.24 -0.84 -17.09
N ARG A 76 -3.06 -1.66 -17.77
CA ARG A 76 -3.62 -1.29 -19.08
C ARG A 76 -4.76 -0.28 -19.00
N LYS A 77 -5.34 -0.08 -17.81
CA LYS A 77 -6.56 0.71 -17.60
C LYS A 77 -6.34 1.94 -16.77
N HIS A 78 -5.30 1.93 -15.93
CA HIS A 78 -5.09 2.95 -14.91
C HIS A 78 -3.72 3.59 -15.02
N ASP A 79 -3.64 4.84 -14.58
CA ASP A 79 -2.39 5.62 -14.56
C ASP A 79 -1.52 5.24 -13.36
N LEU A 80 -2.15 4.80 -12.27
CA LEU A 80 -1.50 4.44 -11.01
C LEU A 80 -2.11 3.14 -10.47
N VAL A 81 -1.24 2.18 -10.09
CA VAL A 81 -1.66 0.87 -9.56
C VAL A 81 -0.97 0.62 -8.21
N PHE A 82 -1.78 0.29 -7.21
CA PHE A 82 -1.31 -0.09 -5.88
C PHE A 82 -1.40 -1.58 -5.64
N GLY A 83 -0.37 -2.14 -5.00
CA GLY A 83 -0.38 -3.51 -4.48
C GLY A 83 -0.17 -3.50 -2.97
N THR A 84 -1.08 -4.09 -2.22
CA THR A 84 -1.13 -3.95 -0.77
C THR A 84 -0.67 -5.20 0.00
N SER A 85 0.26 -5.97 -0.55
CA SER A 85 0.85 -7.12 0.16
C SER A 85 2.34 -7.20 -0.09
N PHE A 86 3.10 -7.58 0.94
CA PHE A 86 4.53 -7.86 0.82
C PHE A 86 4.82 -8.88 -0.30
N GLY A 87 4.01 -9.94 -0.40
CA GLY A 87 4.15 -10.98 -1.42
C GLY A 87 3.88 -10.53 -2.86
N PHE A 88 3.34 -9.32 -3.06
CA PHE A 88 3.16 -8.74 -4.40
C PHE A 88 4.40 -8.08 -4.98
N MET A 89 5.46 -7.91 -4.18
CA MET A 89 6.64 -7.12 -4.54
C MET A 89 7.29 -7.60 -5.84
N GLU A 90 7.56 -8.90 -5.98
CA GLU A 90 8.24 -9.45 -7.15
C GLU A 90 7.40 -9.36 -8.43
N SER A 91 6.13 -9.68 -8.33
CA SER A 91 5.22 -9.65 -9.47
C SER A 91 4.98 -8.22 -9.95
N MET A 92 4.85 -7.26 -9.02
CA MET A 92 4.68 -5.86 -9.36
C MET A 92 5.93 -5.26 -9.98
N ALA A 93 7.12 -5.52 -9.42
CA ALA A 93 8.40 -5.11 -10.00
C ALA A 93 8.55 -5.59 -11.45
N LYS A 94 8.28 -6.88 -11.68
CA LYS A 94 8.34 -7.50 -13.02
C LYS A 94 7.35 -6.87 -14.02
N VAL A 95 6.17 -6.46 -13.57
CA VAL A 95 5.19 -5.77 -14.42
C VAL A 95 5.65 -4.35 -14.71
N ALA A 96 6.10 -3.61 -13.70
CA ALA A 96 6.57 -2.23 -13.83
C ALA A 96 7.78 -2.11 -14.76
N ASP A 97 8.69 -3.08 -14.76
CA ASP A 97 9.84 -3.09 -15.66
C ASP A 97 9.47 -3.16 -17.14
N ARG A 98 8.34 -3.81 -17.45
CA ARG A 98 7.83 -3.97 -18.82
C ARG A 98 6.86 -2.88 -19.24
N ASP A 99 6.10 -2.35 -18.29
CA ASP A 99 5.16 -1.25 -18.49
C ASP A 99 5.84 0.08 -18.15
N LYS A 100 5.91 0.98 -19.14
CA LYS A 100 6.57 2.29 -18.98
C LYS A 100 5.58 3.44 -18.84
N LYS A 101 4.29 3.15 -18.84
CA LYS A 101 3.22 4.16 -18.83
C LYS A 101 2.56 4.32 -17.48
N THR A 102 2.37 3.22 -16.76
CA THR A 102 1.67 3.17 -15.48
C THR A 102 2.67 3.29 -14.33
N PHE A 103 2.31 4.02 -13.30
CA PHE A 103 3.04 4.05 -12.04
C PHE A 103 2.54 2.95 -11.09
N TYR A 104 3.47 2.29 -10.42
CA TYR A 104 3.19 1.21 -9.48
C TYR A 104 3.71 1.56 -8.10
N LEU A 105 2.84 1.46 -7.08
CA LEU A 105 3.18 1.70 -5.68
C LEU A 105 2.86 0.47 -4.84
N HIS A 106 3.87 -0.02 -4.15
CA HIS A 106 3.81 -1.24 -3.37
C HIS A 106 3.76 -0.92 -1.87
N ALA A 107 2.76 -1.42 -1.17
CA ALA A 107 2.69 -1.31 0.28
C ALA A 107 3.66 -2.30 0.91
N THR A 108 4.48 -1.81 1.84
CA THR A 108 5.57 -2.57 2.46
C THR A 108 6.67 -2.93 1.45
N GLY A 109 7.52 -3.92 1.72
CA GLY A 109 8.59 -4.26 0.80
C GLY A 109 9.75 -3.25 0.79
N TYR A 110 10.65 -3.41 -0.18
CA TYR A 110 11.89 -2.63 -0.26
C TYR A 110 12.39 -2.43 -1.70
N LYS A 111 11.68 -2.96 -2.71
CA LYS A 111 12.05 -2.79 -4.11
C LYS A 111 11.42 -1.56 -4.71
N GLY A 112 12.17 -0.90 -5.56
CA GLY A 112 11.75 0.18 -6.41
C GLY A 112 12.59 0.20 -7.68
N ASN A 113 12.24 1.04 -8.64
CA ASN A 113 13.08 1.41 -9.75
C ASN A 113 13.04 2.95 -9.90
N ASP A 114 14.01 3.52 -10.60
CA ASP A 114 14.14 4.98 -10.75
C ASP A 114 13.13 5.57 -11.75
N ARG A 115 12.07 4.85 -12.08
CA ARG A 115 11.11 5.23 -13.13
C ARG A 115 9.67 5.31 -12.65
N ASN A 116 9.08 4.15 -12.39
CA ASN A 116 7.64 4.01 -12.24
C ASN A 116 7.23 2.97 -11.20
N PHE A 117 8.16 2.49 -10.39
CA PHE A 117 7.89 1.56 -9.30
C PHE A 117 8.59 1.99 -8.03
N ASP A 118 7.81 2.15 -6.97
CA ASP A 118 8.31 2.47 -5.64
C ASP A 118 7.45 1.80 -4.56
N ASN A 119 7.90 1.90 -3.32
CA ASN A 119 7.17 1.35 -2.18
C ASN A 119 6.88 2.43 -1.14
N TYR A 120 5.89 2.16 -0.32
CA TYR A 120 5.55 2.97 0.83
C TYR A 120 5.32 2.09 2.05
N VAL A 121 5.62 2.59 3.23
CA VAL A 121 5.44 1.88 4.49
C VAL A 121 4.92 2.82 5.57
N CYS A 122 3.98 2.33 6.35
CA CYS A 122 3.56 3.01 7.57
C CYS A 122 4.46 2.58 8.74
N HIS A 123 4.89 3.52 9.57
CA HIS A 123 5.69 3.25 10.76
C HIS A 123 4.84 2.65 11.90
N SER A 124 4.11 1.57 11.61
CA SER A 124 3.20 0.88 12.53
C SER A 124 3.88 0.41 13.82
N PHE A 125 5.19 0.18 13.77
CA PHE A 125 6.00 -0.21 14.93
C PHE A 125 5.96 0.83 16.07
N GLN A 126 5.77 2.11 15.75
CA GLN A 126 5.62 3.15 16.78
C GLN A 126 4.35 2.95 17.60
N ALA A 127 3.22 2.70 16.92
CA ALA A 127 1.96 2.37 17.59
C ALA A 127 2.05 1.03 18.34
N ARG A 128 2.80 0.06 17.81
CA ARG A 128 3.04 -1.24 18.48
C ARG A 128 3.84 -1.09 19.77
N TYR A 129 4.81 -0.18 19.83
CA TYR A 129 5.52 0.15 21.06
C TYR A 129 4.55 0.65 22.14
N LEU A 130 3.66 1.60 21.79
CA LEU A 130 2.65 2.10 22.72
C LEU A 130 1.67 0.99 23.15
N SER A 131 1.26 0.12 22.23
CA SER A 131 0.45 -1.05 22.56
C SER A 131 1.16 -2.00 23.52
N GLY A 132 2.48 -2.14 23.36
CA GLY A 132 3.34 -2.90 24.28
C GLY A 132 3.34 -2.32 25.69
N ILE A 133 3.49 -1.00 25.85
CA ILE A 133 3.38 -0.33 27.15
C ILE A 133 2.03 -0.67 27.81
N ALA A 134 0.93 -0.49 27.09
CA ALA A 134 -0.41 -0.78 27.61
C ALA A 134 -0.57 -2.26 28.01
N ALA A 135 -0.11 -3.19 27.16
CA ALA A 135 -0.14 -4.62 27.47
C ALA A 135 0.73 -4.98 28.69
N GLY A 136 1.90 -4.33 28.80
CA GLY A 136 2.80 -4.48 29.95
C GLY A 136 2.19 -4.01 31.27
N MET A 137 1.42 -2.93 31.23
CA MET A 137 0.68 -2.42 32.41
C MET A 137 -0.49 -3.32 32.80
N LEU A 138 -1.12 -4.00 31.83
CA LEU A 138 -2.34 -4.78 32.05
C LEU A 138 -2.08 -6.26 32.38
N THR A 139 -0.94 -6.83 31.95
CA THR A 139 -0.65 -8.25 32.21
C THR A 139 -0.51 -8.52 33.70
N LYS A 140 -1.21 -9.56 34.17
CA LYS A 140 -1.20 -9.96 35.59
C LYS A 140 -0.09 -10.95 35.91
N ASN A 141 0.41 -11.66 34.92
CA ASN A 141 1.38 -12.75 35.11
C ASN A 141 2.71 -12.52 34.36
N GLY A 142 2.91 -11.34 33.78
CA GLY A 142 4.13 -11.00 33.03
C GLY A 142 4.26 -11.72 31.69
N LYS A 143 3.16 -12.27 31.15
CA LYS A 143 3.17 -12.97 29.86
C LYS A 143 2.24 -12.27 28.88
N ILE A 144 2.67 -12.17 27.62
CA ILE A 144 1.91 -11.59 26.50
C ILE A 144 2.00 -12.58 25.32
N GLY A 145 0.86 -12.92 24.74
CA GLY A 145 0.77 -13.70 23.52
C GLY A 145 0.61 -12.79 22.30
N VAL A 146 1.25 -13.14 21.19
CA VAL A 146 1.10 -12.48 19.89
C VAL A 146 0.79 -13.50 18.82
N VAL A 147 -0.27 -13.27 18.05
CA VAL A 147 -0.53 -14.02 16.82
C VAL A 147 0.16 -13.30 15.68
N GLY A 148 1.08 -13.98 15.01
CA GLY A 148 1.86 -13.44 13.88
C GLY A 148 1.44 -14.09 12.56
N SER A 149 1.27 -13.30 11.51
CA SER A 149 0.92 -13.79 10.17
C SER A 149 2.09 -14.53 9.50
N HIS A 150 3.09 -13.82 9.05
CA HIS A 150 4.30 -14.34 8.42
C HIS A 150 5.55 -13.67 9.03
N PRO A 151 6.68 -14.39 9.15
CA PRO A 151 7.91 -13.83 9.73
C PRO A 151 8.67 -12.92 8.77
N ILE A 152 8.00 -11.92 8.20
CA ILE A 152 8.62 -10.91 7.36
C ILE A 152 9.20 -9.76 8.19
N PRO A 153 10.14 -8.96 7.66
CA PRO A 153 10.82 -7.89 8.41
C PRO A 153 9.89 -6.89 9.10
N GLU A 154 8.78 -6.53 8.45
CA GLU A 154 7.79 -5.62 9.04
C GLU A 154 7.12 -6.21 10.27
N ILE A 155 6.67 -7.47 10.19
CA ILE A 155 5.97 -8.14 11.29
C ILE A 155 6.93 -8.36 12.46
N ILE A 156 8.15 -8.81 12.20
CA ILE A 156 9.20 -8.97 13.23
C ILE A 156 9.48 -7.63 13.92
N ARG A 157 9.64 -6.53 13.16
CA ARG A 157 9.85 -5.19 13.71
C ARG A 157 8.69 -4.76 14.61
N ASN A 158 7.46 -5.03 14.20
CA ASN A 158 6.26 -4.70 14.98
C ASN A 158 6.21 -5.48 16.30
N ILE A 159 6.56 -6.77 16.28
CA ILE A 159 6.60 -7.62 17.48
C ILE A 159 7.73 -7.17 18.41
N ASN A 160 8.90 -6.86 17.88
CA ASN A 160 10.01 -6.33 18.66
C ASN A 160 9.65 -5.01 19.33
N ALA A 161 8.99 -4.11 18.63
CA ALA A 161 8.54 -2.84 19.19
C ALA A 161 7.53 -3.04 20.32
N LEU A 162 6.55 -3.94 20.15
CA LEU A 162 5.61 -4.31 21.21
C LEU A 162 6.34 -4.89 22.42
N THR A 163 7.28 -5.78 22.20
CA THR A 163 8.09 -6.39 23.27
C THR A 163 8.87 -5.34 24.04
N LEU A 164 9.56 -4.44 23.34
CA LEU A 164 10.31 -3.34 23.98
C LEU A 164 9.40 -2.39 24.76
N GLY A 165 8.21 -2.08 24.23
CA GLY A 165 7.20 -1.30 24.94
C GLY A 165 6.74 -1.98 26.23
N ALA A 166 6.45 -3.27 26.19
CA ALA A 166 6.04 -4.03 27.36
C ALA A 166 7.19 -4.12 28.41
N GLN A 167 8.39 -4.38 27.96
CA GLN A 167 9.57 -4.48 28.83
C GLN A 167 10.02 -3.13 29.42
N SER A 168 9.64 -2.01 28.81
CA SER A 168 9.88 -0.69 29.41
C SER A 168 9.08 -0.46 30.70
N VAL A 169 7.96 -1.17 30.86
CA VAL A 169 7.13 -1.16 32.08
C VAL A 169 7.61 -2.20 33.08
N ASN A 170 7.89 -3.41 32.63
CA ASN A 170 8.44 -4.48 33.46
C ASN A 170 9.39 -5.35 32.61
N PRO A 171 10.72 -5.27 32.88
CA PRO A 171 11.75 -5.96 32.10
C PRO A 171 11.63 -7.49 32.11
N ASN A 172 10.89 -8.07 33.05
CA ASN A 172 10.69 -9.51 33.16
C ASN A 172 9.54 -10.05 32.29
N ILE A 173 8.85 -9.17 31.55
CA ILE A 173 7.75 -9.60 30.66
C ILE A 173 8.29 -10.50 29.54
N GLN A 174 7.60 -11.64 29.38
CA GLN A 174 7.86 -12.58 28.30
C GLN A 174 6.79 -12.44 27.19
N VAL A 175 7.24 -12.34 25.96
CA VAL A 175 6.37 -12.31 24.77
C VAL A 175 6.53 -13.62 24.00
N SER A 176 5.44 -14.33 23.81
CA SER A 176 5.38 -15.57 23.01
C SER A 176 4.63 -15.33 21.71
N ILE A 177 5.09 -15.95 20.63
CA ILE A 177 4.55 -15.75 19.29
C ILE A 177 4.02 -17.08 18.76
N VAL A 178 2.82 -17.05 18.17
CA VAL A 178 2.27 -18.15 17.37
C VAL A 178 2.19 -17.66 15.92
N TRP A 179 2.84 -18.36 15.01
CA TRP A 179 2.82 -18.06 13.59
C TRP A 179 1.71 -18.87 12.90
N ILE A 180 0.75 -18.19 12.26
CA ILE A 180 -0.35 -18.84 11.53
C ILE A 180 -0.05 -19.05 10.04
N ASN A 181 1.03 -18.45 9.52
CA ASN A 181 1.45 -18.52 8.11
C ASN A 181 0.32 -18.16 7.12
N SER A 182 -0.50 -17.19 7.49
CA SER A 182 -1.58 -16.65 6.66
C SER A 182 -1.75 -15.16 6.91
N TRP A 183 -2.23 -14.43 5.90
CA TRP A 183 -2.62 -13.03 6.05
C TRP A 183 -4.05 -12.86 6.55
N PHE A 184 -4.89 -13.87 6.35
CA PHE A 184 -6.28 -13.88 6.80
C PHE A 184 -6.73 -15.32 7.00
N ASP A 185 -6.94 -15.71 8.24
CA ASP A 185 -7.36 -17.09 8.61
C ASP A 185 -8.13 -17.05 9.93
N PRO A 186 -9.39 -16.52 9.95
CA PRO A 186 -10.15 -16.34 11.18
C PRO A 186 -10.29 -17.58 12.06
N PRO A 187 -10.31 -18.83 11.54
CA PRO A 187 -10.29 -20.03 12.40
C PRO A 187 -8.99 -20.23 13.18
N LYS A 188 -7.88 -19.61 12.77
CA LYS A 188 -6.58 -19.73 13.44
C LYS A 188 -6.20 -18.49 14.27
N ASP A 189 -6.90 -17.37 14.05
CA ASP A 189 -6.72 -16.15 14.81
C ASP A 189 -7.46 -16.26 16.16
#